data_9d84524bda65f5bbf1bc02383b319f5b
#
_entry.id   9d84524bda65f5bbf1bc02383b319f5b
#
_cell.length_a   1.000
_cell.length_b   1.000
_cell.length_c   1.000
_cell.angle_alpha   90.00
_cell.angle_beta   90.00
_cell.angle_gamma   90.00
#
_symmetry.space_group_name_H-M   'P 1'
#
loop_
_entity.id
_entity.type
_entity.pdbx_description
1 polymer ?
#
loop_
_entity_poly.entity_id
_entity_poly.type
_entity_poly.pdbx_seq_one_letter_code
_entity_poly.pdbx_strand_id
1 'polypeptide(L)'
;MLKLIELSGTPFEIGQTLGQFGAEAAHSYLIDSPSWHSVMAWRGSAAAKSMADLTEQTFPEIWQELQGLADGLQLPPDDVVLWNCRGDLWSMSPDGCTTVQLPLPDGPRITHNEDGDPGFAGHCGIGLFAPDKRICFASFVYPASIPGHTFAVTQAGLAMTVNNLRSRRVAIGLPRMVLTRALLDQSTLPDALGVLRGSPRAGGFHLSLAQRGAPDLYSVEFNAMGVSAQTVHQASLHANHVIHAGMAGFPQVITDSSLHRQQRGTTLLEGLRSDPLTILADQSNRSFPIYRDAVDDSDNENTMATADIHVGADHINWQIYEKPGRPARFNLVDACIA
;
A
#
# COMPACT_ATOMS: atom_id res chain seq x y z
N MET A 1 -15.09 -8.90 8.29
CA MET A 1 -15.85 -7.95 7.43
C MET A 1 -15.17 -6.59 7.50
N LEU A 2 -14.89 -5.95 6.35
CA LEU A 2 -14.26 -4.63 6.30
C LEU A 2 -15.11 -3.57 6.99
N LYS A 3 -14.46 -2.72 7.79
CA LYS A 3 -15.09 -1.62 8.53
C LYS A 3 -14.93 -0.30 7.77
N LEU A 4 -15.83 0.66 8.00
CA LEU A 4 -15.67 2.05 7.56
C LEU A 4 -15.32 2.89 8.78
N ILE A 5 -14.33 3.81 8.62
CA ILE A 5 -13.83 4.63 9.71
C ILE A 5 -13.72 6.07 9.20
N GLU A 6 -14.27 7.02 9.96
CA GLU A 6 -14.10 8.43 9.71
C GLU A 6 -13.03 8.99 10.64
N LEU A 7 -12.05 9.70 10.06
CA LEU A 7 -10.89 10.24 10.77
C LEU A 7 -10.75 11.73 10.41
N SER A 8 -10.81 12.61 11.39
CA SER A 8 -10.72 14.05 11.17
C SER A 8 -9.94 14.74 12.27
N GLY A 9 -9.46 15.94 11.98
CA GLY A 9 -8.73 16.78 12.93
C GLY A 9 -7.26 16.94 12.59
N THR A 10 -6.45 17.22 13.61
CA THR A 10 -5.00 17.34 13.50
C THR A 10 -4.35 15.99 13.14
N PRO A 11 -3.11 15.98 12.63
CA PRO A 11 -2.40 14.73 12.36
C PRO A 11 -2.32 13.80 13.58
N PHE A 12 -2.12 14.33 14.77
CA PHE A 12 -2.12 13.54 16.00
C PHE A 12 -3.48 12.90 16.29
N GLU A 13 -4.59 13.66 16.19
CA GLU A 13 -5.95 13.15 16.42
C GLU A 13 -6.36 12.08 15.41
N ILE A 14 -5.96 12.25 14.14
CA ILE A 14 -6.14 11.24 13.09
C ILE A 14 -5.39 9.96 13.43
N GLY A 15 -4.11 10.08 13.79
CA GLY A 15 -3.30 8.95 14.23
C GLY A 15 -3.91 8.26 15.45
N GLN A 16 -4.36 9.02 16.45
CA GLN A 16 -4.98 8.50 17.68
C GLN A 16 -6.27 7.70 17.36
N THR A 17 -7.14 8.25 16.51
CA THR A 17 -8.36 7.54 16.08
C THR A 17 -8.04 6.26 15.32
N LEU A 18 -7.04 6.29 14.43
CA LEU A 18 -6.56 5.12 13.70
C LEU A 18 -5.95 4.07 14.66
N GLY A 19 -5.23 4.52 15.68
CA GLY A 19 -4.69 3.67 16.74
C GLY A 19 -5.78 2.98 17.56
N GLN A 20 -6.81 3.72 17.97
CA GLN A 20 -7.96 3.17 18.68
C GLN A 20 -8.69 2.11 17.86
N PHE A 21 -8.84 2.35 16.54
CA PHE A 21 -9.39 1.34 15.62
C PHE A 21 -8.57 0.06 15.60
N GLY A 22 -7.24 0.16 15.60
CA GLY A 22 -6.32 -0.98 15.50
C GLY A 22 -5.98 -1.65 16.82
N ALA A 23 -6.34 -1.06 17.98
CA ALA A 23 -5.88 -1.48 19.31
C ALA A 23 -6.24 -2.94 19.64
N GLU A 24 -7.47 -3.37 19.34
CA GLU A 24 -7.89 -4.76 19.58
C GLU A 24 -6.96 -5.75 18.88
N ALA A 25 -6.74 -5.57 17.57
CA ALA A 25 -5.90 -6.47 16.78
C ALA A 25 -4.41 -6.37 17.19
N ALA A 26 -3.96 -5.18 17.59
CA ALA A 26 -2.61 -4.99 18.07
C ALA A 26 -2.34 -5.80 19.33
N HIS A 27 -3.21 -5.72 20.32
CA HIS A 27 -3.03 -6.39 21.61
C HIS A 27 -3.41 -7.88 21.62
N SER A 28 -4.37 -8.30 20.77
CA SER A 28 -4.79 -9.70 20.73
C SER A 28 -3.97 -10.57 19.78
N TYR A 29 -3.23 -9.95 18.84
CA TYR A 29 -2.52 -10.69 17.81
C TYR A 29 -1.12 -10.12 17.50
N LEU A 30 -1.04 -8.83 17.11
CA LEU A 30 0.15 -8.29 16.46
C LEU A 30 1.40 -8.39 17.34
N ILE A 31 1.32 -7.90 18.60
CA ILE A 31 2.49 -7.80 19.48
C ILE A 31 3.10 -9.16 19.84
N ASP A 32 2.34 -10.23 19.72
CA ASP A 32 2.79 -11.61 19.95
C ASP A 32 3.17 -12.33 18.62
N SER A 33 3.02 -11.67 17.48
CA SER A 33 3.31 -12.26 16.17
C SER A 33 4.82 -12.40 15.91
N PRO A 34 5.24 -13.43 15.14
CA PRO A 34 6.62 -13.55 14.67
C PRO A 34 7.10 -12.33 13.87
N SER A 35 6.19 -11.70 13.13
CA SER A 35 6.46 -10.49 12.35
C SER A 35 6.84 -9.32 13.23
N TRP A 36 6.06 -9.08 14.28
CA TRP A 36 6.38 -8.05 15.28
C TRP A 36 7.74 -8.28 15.93
N HIS A 37 7.98 -9.49 16.41
CA HIS A 37 9.25 -9.83 17.05
C HIS A 37 10.45 -9.65 16.12
N SER A 38 10.31 -9.99 14.84
CA SER A 38 11.36 -9.79 13.82
C SER A 38 11.70 -8.31 13.64
N VAL A 39 10.69 -7.44 13.64
CA VAL A 39 10.87 -5.98 13.52
C VAL A 39 11.43 -5.41 14.81
N MET A 40 10.89 -5.82 15.97
CA MET A 40 11.34 -5.33 17.29
C MET A 40 12.78 -5.72 17.64
N ALA A 41 13.38 -6.70 16.96
CA ALA A 41 14.81 -6.99 17.06
C ALA A 41 15.71 -5.82 16.59
N TRP A 42 15.15 -4.85 15.87
CA TRP A 42 15.85 -3.64 15.42
C TRP A 42 15.76 -2.46 16.41
N ARG A 43 15.12 -2.63 17.56
CA ARG A 43 15.07 -1.58 18.61
C ARG A 43 16.47 -1.08 18.94
N GLY A 44 16.61 0.25 19.00
CA GLY A 44 17.88 0.91 19.34
C GLY A 44 18.97 0.82 18.25
N SER A 45 18.68 0.22 17.08
CA SER A 45 19.65 0.19 15.99
C SER A 45 19.85 1.58 15.38
N ALA A 46 21.05 1.84 14.86
CA ALA A 46 21.36 3.09 14.17
C ALA A 46 20.45 3.33 12.95
N ALA A 47 20.05 2.26 12.24
CA ALA A 47 19.16 2.35 11.10
C ALA A 47 17.76 2.82 11.52
N ALA A 48 17.15 2.18 12.54
CA ALA A 48 15.85 2.57 13.07
C ALA A 48 15.85 4.02 13.57
N LYS A 49 16.88 4.41 14.35
CA LYS A 49 17.02 5.79 14.82
C LYS A 49 17.12 6.79 13.67
N SER A 50 17.92 6.50 12.65
CA SER A 50 18.08 7.38 11.49
C SER A 50 16.77 7.54 10.70
N MET A 51 15.98 6.48 10.54
CA MET A 51 14.67 6.53 9.90
C MET A 51 13.67 7.38 10.69
N ALA A 52 13.66 7.26 12.02
CA ALA A 52 12.82 8.08 12.90
C ALA A 52 13.21 9.56 12.83
N ASP A 53 14.49 9.87 13.03
CA ASP A 53 15.03 11.24 13.00
C ASP A 53 14.75 11.92 11.63
N LEU A 54 14.93 11.20 10.51
CA LEU A 54 14.64 11.71 9.17
C LEU A 54 13.13 11.96 8.96
N THR A 55 12.29 11.07 9.50
CA THR A 55 10.82 11.23 9.40
C THR A 55 10.37 12.48 10.15
N GLU A 56 10.80 12.67 11.39
CA GLU A 56 10.48 13.84 12.21
C GLU A 56 10.94 15.15 11.54
N GLN A 57 12.17 15.16 11.00
CA GLN A 57 12.74 16.35 10.37
C GLN A 57 12.10 16.70 9.03
N THR A 58 11.74 15.70 8.22
CA THR A 58 11.28 15.92 6.83
C THR A 58 9.75 16.05 6.76
N PHE A 59 9.03 15.25 7.54
CA PHE A 59 7.57 15.19 7.55
C PHE A 59 7.02 15.27 8.98
N PRO A 60 7.17 16.43 9.67
CA PRO A 60 6.80 16.57 11.09
C PRO A 60 5.33 16.26 11.37
N GLU A 61 4.44 16.41 10.39
CA GLU A 61 3.02 16.12 10.59
C GLU A 61 2.73 14.61 10.45
N ILE A 62 3.44 13.88 9.58
CA ILE A 62 3.37 12.41 9.55
C ILE A 62 3.99 11.84 10.82
N TRP A 63 5.02 12.51 11.36
CA TRP A 63 5.56 12.17 12.67
C TRP A 63 4.52 12.33 13.79
N GLN A 64 3.75 13.42 13.80
CA GLN A 64 2.63 13.60 14.73
C GLN A 64 1.54 12.54 14.56
N GLU A 65 1.23 12.15 13.31
CA GLU A 65 0.29 11.06 13.00
C GLU A 65 0.78 9.72 13.59
N LEU A 66 2.08 9.42 13.49
CA LEU A 66 2.71 8.24 14.12
C LEU A 66 2.66 8.30 15.65
N GLN A 67 2.87 9.47 16.26
CA GLN A 67 2.76 9.67 17.71
C GLN A 67 1.31 9.46 18.17
N GLY A 68 0.34 10.02 17.45
CA GLY A 68 -1.08 9.78 17.70
C GLY A 68 -1.47 8.32 17.54
N LEU A 69 -0.95 7.64 16.49
CA LEU A 69 -1.18 6.21 16.28
C LEU A 69 -0.69 5.39 17.49
N ALA A 70 0.48 5.70 18.01
CA ALA A 70 1.03 5.04 19.19
C ALA A 70 0.17 5.28 20.43
N ASP A 71 -0.30 6.50 20.65
CA ASP A 71 -1.18 6.87 21.75
C ASP A 71 -2.51 6.10 21.67
N GLY A 72 -3.15 6.09 20.50
CA GLY A 72 -4.40 5.35 20.28
C GLY A 72 -4.26 3.83 20.42
N LEU A 73 -3.12 3.28 20.04
CA LEU A 73 -2.77 1.86 20.24
C LEU A 73 -2.40 1.53 21.68
N GLN A 74 -2.07 2.52 22.51
CA GLN A 74 -1.47 2.32 23.85
C GLN A 74 -0.17 1.49 23.80
N LEU A 75 0.66 1.76 22.79
CA LEU A 75 1.97 1.13 22.58
C LEU A 75 3.08 2.18 22.65
N PRO A 76 4.33 1.78 22.97
CA PRO A 76 5.47 2.71 22.95
C PRO A 76 5.62 3.36 21.55
N PRO A 77 5.78 4.70 21.46
CA PRO A 77 5.93 5.39 20.17
C PRO A 77 7.06 4.83 19.31
N ASP A 78 8.21 4.51 19.91
CA ASP A 78 9.35 3.95 19.19
C ASP A 78 9.02 2.61 18.52
N ASP A 79 8.21 1.77 19.19
CA ASP A 79 7.79 0.47 18.63
C ASP A 79 6.84 0.65 17.45
N VAL A 80 5.91 1.61 17.55
CA VAL A 80 4.97 1.90 16.45
C VAL A 80 5.68 2.51 15.25
N VAL A 81 6.63 3.44 15.48
CA VAL A 81 7.50 3.96 14.41
C VAL A 81 8.28 2.84 13.77
N LEU A 82 8.88 1.97 14.57
CA LEU A 82 9.66 0.83 14.10
C LEU A 82 8.81 -0.15 13.27
N TRP A 83 7.57 -0.43 13.71
CA TRP A 83 6.63 -1.25 12.94
C TRP A 83 6.29 -0.63 11.58
N ASN A 84 6.19 0.70 11.50
CA ASN A 84 5.97 1.41 10.24
C ASN A 84 7.24 1.52 9.36
N CYS A 85 8.39 1.04 9.84
CA CYS A 85 9.60 0.81 9.05
C CYS A 85 9.81 -0.67 8.67
N ARG A 86 8.83 -1.57 8.95
CA ARG A 86 9.02 -3.02 8.85
C ARG A 86 9.62 -3.50 7.54
N GLY A 87 9.12 -3.04 6.41
CA GLY A 87 9.58 -3.49 5.11
C GLY A 87 10.90 -2.86 4.65
N ASP A 88 11.41 -1.87 5.39
CA ASP A 88 12.74 -1.29 5.18
C ASP A 88 13.80 -2.05 5.98
N LEU A 89 13.42 -2.65 7.10
CA LEU A 89 14.28 -3.35 8.04
C LEU A 89 14.25 -4.87 7.85
N TRP A 90 13.12 -5.42 7.43
CA TRP A 90 12.89 -6.85 7.30
C TRP A 90 12.24 -7.19 5.95
N SER A 91 13.00 -7.87 5.09
CA SER A 91 12.59 -8.16 3.70
C SER A 91 11.40 -9.12 3.57
N MET A 92 11.11 -9.93 4.58
CA MET A 92 10.03 -10.92 4.58
C MET A 92 8.76 -10.43 5.29
N SER A 93 8.60 -9.13 5.45
CA SER A 93 7.33 -8.53 5.90
C SER A 93 6.15 -9.09 5.08
N PRO A 94 5.09 -9.61 5.71
CA PRO A 94 3.95 -10.21 5.03
C PRO A 94 3.04 -9.13 4.42
N ASP A 95 3.52 -8.52 3.36
CA ASP A 95 2.82 -7.50 2.57
C ASP A 95 2.89 -7.96 1.10
N GLY A 96 1.88 -8.67 0.59
CA GLY A 96 1.75 -9.10 -0.80
C GLY A 96 0.72 -8.27 -1.55
N CYS A 97 0.77 -8.27 -2.85
CA CYS A 97 -0.22 -7.58 -3.68
C CYS A 97 -0.15 -8.04 -5.13
N THR A 98 -1.25 -7.87 -5.86
CA THR A 98 -1.26 -8.02 -7.32
C THR A 98 -2.08 -6.88 -7.92
N THR A 99 -1.50 -6.13 -8.84
CA THR A 99 -2.16 -4.98 -9.50
C THR A 99 -2.25 -5.20 -11.00
N VAL A 100 -3.44 -5.02 -11.56
CA VAL A 100 -3.69 -4.92 -13.00
C VAL A 100 -3.84 -3.45 -13.37
N GLN A 101 -3.14 -3.03 -14.42
CA GLN A 101 -3.07 -1.66 -14.91
C GLN A 101 -3.62 -1.63 -16.35
N LEU A 102 -4.70 -0.88 -16.56
CA LEU A 102 -5.36 -0.76 -17.87
C LEU A 102 -5.40 0.71 -18.29
N PRO A 103 -4.65 1.12 -19.35
CA PRO A 103 -4.76 2.46 -19.94
C PRO A 103 -5.95 2.50 -20.91
N LEU A 104 -7.17 2.72 -20.38
CA LEU A 104 -8.39 2.74 -21.17
C LEU A 104 -8.65 4.14 -21.76
N PRO A 105 -9.36 4.24 -22.89
CA PRO A 105 -9.65 5.53 -23.55
C PRO A 105 -10.52 6.48 -22.73
N ASP A 106 -11.37 5.94 -21.85
CA ASP A 106 -12.26 6.68 -20.96
C ASP A 106 -11.64 6.98 -19.59
N GLY A 107 -10.38 6.64 -19.43
CA GLY A 107 -9.56 6.89 -18.24
C GLY A 107 -8.89 5.63 -17.71
N PRO A 108 -7.77 5.78 -17.02
CA PRO A 108 -7.06 4.65 -16.41
C PRO A 108 -7.94 3.82 -15.46
N ARG A 109 -7.81 2.49 -15.54
CA ARG A 109 -8.39 1.57 -14.55
C ARG A 109 -7.26 0.81 -13.85
N ILE A 110 -7.26 0.85 -12.52
CA ILE A 110 -6.30 0.17 -11.66
C ILE A 110 -7.10 -0.80 -10.79
N THR A 111 -6.82 -2.10 -10.89
CA THR A 111 -7.49 -3.11 -10.08
C THR A 111 -6.44 -3.85 -9.25
N HIS A 112 -6.67 -3.98 -7.94
CA HIS A 112 -5.63 -4.34 -6.98
C HIS A 112 -6.14 -5.33 -5.93
N ASN A 113 -5.44 -6.46 -5.76
CA ASN A 113 -5.55 -7.29 -4.57
C ASN A 113 -4.53 -6.82 -3.54
N GLU A 114 -5.01 -6.48 -2.37
CA GLU A 114 -4.21 -6.21 -1.19
C GLU A 114 -4.11 -7.50 -0.37
N ASP A 115 -2.89 -8.05 -0.31
CA ASP A 115 -2.62 -9.27 0.45
C ASP A 115 -1.83 -8.92 1.71
N GLY A 116 -2.18 -9.52 2.84
CA GLY A 116 -1.54 -9.26 4.12
C GLY A 116 -1.61 -10.43 5.07
N ASP A 117 -1.05 -10.24 6.26
CA ASP A 117 -1.05 -11.23 7.33
C ASP A 117 -2.47 -11.68 7.68
N PRO A 118 -2.80 -12.99 7.57
CA PRO A 118 -4.12 -13.53 7.87
C PRO A 118 -4.67 -13.17 9.26
N GLY A 119 -3.81 -12.91 10.23
CA GLY A 119 -4.19 -12.49 11.56
C GLY A 119 -4.91 -11.14 11.61
N PHE A 120 -4.83 -10.34 10.55
CA PHE A 120 -5.60 -9.10 10.43
C PHE A 120 -6.96 -9.26 9.77
N ALA A 121 -7.36 -10.48 9.39
CA ALA A 121 -8.67 -10.72 8.79
C ALA A 121 -9.81 -10.25 9.72
N GLY A 122 -10.70 -9.37 9.18
CA GLY A 122 -11.78 -8.77 9.96
C GLY A 122 -11.41 -7.55 10.79
N HIS A 123 -10.12 -7.16 10.87
CA HIS A 123 -9.62 -6.00 11.60
C HIS A 123 -9.17 -4.85 10.67
N CYS A 124 -9.23 -5.04 9.35
CA CYS A 124 -8.95 -4.00 8.36
C CYS A 124 -10.20 -3.17 8.02
N GLY A 125 -10.01 -2.04 7.35
CA GLY A 125 -11.11 -1.17 6.95
C GLY A 125 -10.76 -0.16 5.87
N ILE A 126 -11.75 0.68 5.54
CA ILE A 126 -11.58 1.88 4.73
C ILE A 126 -11.65 3.08 5.65
N GLY A 127 -10.58 3.85 5.70
CA GLY A 127 -10.52 5.12 6.39
C GLY A 127 -10.90 6.27 5.44
N LEU A 128 -11.83 7.12 5.87
CA LEU A 128 -12.14 8.41 5.25
C LEU A 128 -11.41 9.48 6.07
N PHE A 129 -10.38 10.06 5.50
CA PHE A 129 -9.48 10.99 6.19
C PHE A 129 -9.82 12.43 5.80
N ALA A 130 -10.12 13.25 6.80
CA ALA A 130 -10.37 14.68 6.67
C ALA A 130 -9.41 15.48 7.58
N PRO A 131 -8.10 15.55 7.22
CA PRO A 131 -7.13 16.27 8.02
C PRO A 131 -7.32 17.78 7.90
N ASP A 132 -7.09 18.47 9.02
CA ASP A 132 -7.21 19.92 9.09
C ASP A 132 -6.33 20.62 8.04
N LYS A 133 -6.96 21.48 7.21
CA LYS A 133 -6.30 22.29 6.17
C LYS A 133 -5.46 21.51 5.15
N ARG A 134 -5.77 20.24 4.93
CA ARG A 134 -5.07 19.36 4.00
C ARG A 134 -6.04 18.64 3.05
N ILE A 135 -5.48 17.90 2.13
CA ILE A 135 -6.24 17.10 1.16
C ILE A 135 -6.89 15.93 1.90
N CYS A 136 -8.22 15.83 1.77
CA CYS A 136 -8.95 14.65 2.20
C CYS A 136 -8.63 13.47 1.30
N PHE A 137 -8.63 12.28 1.86
CA PHE A 137 -8.41 11.05 1.10
C PHE A 137 -9.14 9.87 1.72
N ALA A 138 -9.37 8.83 0.93
CA ALA A 138 -9.83 7.54 1.42
C ALA A 138 -8.76 6.48 1.14
N SER A 139 -8.50 5.59 2.09
CA SER A 139 -7.46 4.56 1.99
C SER A 139 -7.89 3.28 2.70
N PHE A 140 -7.44 2.14 2.19
CA PHE A 140 -7.46 0.91 2.96
C PHE A 140 -6.44 0.99 4.09
N VAL A 141 -6.82 0.54 5.29
CA VAL A 141 -6.00 0.64 6.49
C VAL A 141 -5.87 -0.70 7.21
N TYR A 142 -4.65 -0.97 7.64
CA TYR A 142 -4.32 -2.06 8.57
C TYR A 142 -4.20 -1.53 10.00
N PRO A 143 -4.47 -2.38 11.03
CA PRO A 143 -4.08 -2.08 12.40
C PRO A 143 -2.60 -1.70 12.52
N ALA A 144 -2.30 -0.74 13.40
CA ALA A 144 -0.96 -0.28 13.73
C ALA A 144 -0.12 0.31 12.59
N SER A 145 -0.73 0.63 11.45
CA SER A 145 -0.03 1.17 10.29
C SER A 145 -0.61 2.51 9.84
N ILE A 146 0.24 3.48 9.46
CA ILE A 146 -0.20 4.71 8.80
C ILE A 146 -0.77 4.40 7.41
N PRO A 147 -1.72 5.22 6.88
CA PRO A 147 -2.30 5.00 5.55
C PRO A 147 -1.28 5.25 4.42
N GLY A 148 -1.63 4.84 3.20
CA GLY A 148 -0.86 5.12 1.99
C GLY A 148 0.10 4.02 1.54
N HIS A 149 0.17 2.90 2.23
CA HIS A 149 1.01 1.75 1.81
C HIS A 149 0.21 0.62 1.15
N THR A 150 -1.05 0.88 0.83
CA THR A 150 -2.02 -0.05 0.24
C THR A 150 -2.62 0.55 -1.03
N PHE A 151 -3.91 0.88 -1.00
CA PHE A 151 -4.55 1.66 -2.05
C PHE A 151 -5.29 2.86 -1.46
N ALA A 152 -5.32 3.96 -2.22
CA ALA A 152 -5.92 5.20 -1.79
C ALA A 152 -6.38 6.06 -2.97
N VAL A 153 -7.38 6.92 -2.71
CA VAL A 153 -7.83 7.98 -3.60
C VAL A 153 -7.92 9.27 -2.82
N THR A 154 -7.37 10.37 -3.37
CA THR A 154 -7.40 11.68 -2.74
C THR A 154 -8.48 12.58 -3.36
N GLN A 155 -8.94 13.56 -2.62
CA GLN A 155 -9.88 14.58 -3.12
C GLN A 155 -9.23 15.45 -4.23
N ALA A 156 -7.91 15.60 -4.24
CA ALA A 156 -7.18 16.23 -5.34
C ALA A 156 -7.18 15.39 -6.62
N GLY A 157 -7.70 14.16 -6.57
CA GLY A 157 -7.84 13.28 -7.73
C GLY A 157 -6.65 12.38 -8.00
N LEU A 158 -5.74 12.18 -7.04
CA LEU A 158 -4.70 11.16 -7.16
C LEU A 158 -5.28 9.79 -6.77
N ALA A 159 -5.14 8.80 -7.65
CA ALA A 159 -5.37 7.39 -7.36
C ALA A 159 -4.04 6.64 -7.25
N MET A 160 -3.89 5.83 -6.23
CA MET A 160 -2.66 5.09 -5.94
C MET A 160 -2.96 3.67 -5.46
N THR A 161 -2.23 2.69 -5.99
CA THR A 161 -2.09 1.35 -5.40
C THR A 161 -0.63 1.01 -5.20
N VAL A 162 -0.33 0.15 -4.21
CA VAL A 162 1.02 -0.09 -3.74
C VAL A 162 1.32 -1.59 -3.71
N ASN A 163 2.44 -2.01 -4.33
CA ASN A 163 2.92 -3.37 -4.23
C ASN A 163 4.28 -3.39 -3.51
N ASN A 164 4.43 -4.29 -2.56
CA ASN A 164 5.68 -4.48 -1.82
C ASN A 164 6.84 -4.89 -2.74
N LEU A 165 8.00 -4.28 -2.54
CA LEU A 165 9.29 -4.69 -3.11
C LEU A 165 10.23 -5.07 -1.97
N ARG A 166 10.69 -6.33 -1.95
CA ARG A 166 11.43 -6.91 -0.82
C ARG A 166 12.94 -6.65 -0.97
N SER A 167 13.46 -5.60 -0.35
CA SER A 167 14.91 -5.33 -0.35
C SER A 167 15.69 -6.36 0.48
N ARG A 168 16.84 -6.79 -0.03
CA ARG A 168 17.81 -7.61 0.74
C ARG A 168 18.73 -6.79 1.65
N ARG A 169 18.69 -5.47 1.54
CA ARG A 169 19.60 -4.58 2.28
C ARG A 169 18.83 -3.49 2.96
N VAL A 170 19.14 -3.23 4.21
CA VAL A 170 18.72 -2.03 4.93
C VAL A 170 19.54 -0.85 4.40
N ALA A 171 18.87 0.22 4.02
CA ALA A 171 19.49 1.47 3.60
C ALA A 171 19.06 2.61 4.54
N ILE A 172 19.88 3.65 4.61
CA ILE A 172 19.57 4.86 5.36
C ILE A 172 18.72 5.78 4.46
N GLY A 173 17.54 6.18 4.96
CA GLY A 173 16.63 7.05 4.24
C GLY A 173 15.29 7.13 4.96
N LEU A 174 14.34 7.81 4.34
CA LEU A 174 12.95 7.85 4.78
C LEU A 174 12.29 6.48 4.58
N PRO A 175 11.51 6.00 5.56
CA PRO A 175 10.75 4.77 5.42
C PRO A 175 9.80 4.84 4.23
N ARG A 176 9.68 3.74 3.50
CA ARG A 176 8.82 3.64 2.32
C ARG A 176 7.34 3.97 2.62
N MET A 177 6.84 3.59 3.80
CA MET A 177 5.46 3.89 4.22
C MET A 177 5.26 5.39 4.49
N VAL A 178 6.25 6.08 5.05
CA VAL A 178 6.24 7.53 5.24
C VAL A 178 6.22 8.25 3.88
N LEU A 179 7.01 7.77 2.93
CA LEU A 179 7.04 8.34 1.59
C LEU A 179 5.67 8.19 0.89
N THR A 180 5.06 7.01 0.91
CA THR A 180 3.75 6.81 0.29
C THR A 180 2.64 7.56 1.02
N ARG A 181 2.71 7.71 2.36
CA ARG A 181 1.79 8.59 3.10
C ARG A 181 1.93 10.04 2.63
N ALA A 182 3.16 10.53 2.42
CA ALA A 182 3.42 11.89 1.94
C ALA A 182 2.89 12.16 0.53
N LEU A 183 2.73 11.12 -0.32
CA LEU A 183 2.11 11.27 -1.64
C LEU A 183 0.63 11.66 -1.54
N LEU A 184 -0.09 11.24 -0.51
CA LEU A 184 -1.52 11.56 -0.32
C LEU A 184 -1.76 13.04 -0.01
N ASP A 185 -0.73 13.78 0.38
CA ASP A 185 -0.78 15.21 0.61
C ASP A 185 -0.45 16.04 -0.66
N GLN A 186 -0.20 15.38 -1.80
CA GLN A 186 0.18 16.07 -3.03
C GLN A 186 -1.04 16.38 -3.89
N SER A 187 -1.06 17.60 -4.46
CA SER A 187 -2.16 18.04 -5.32
C SER A 187 -2.07 17.50 -6.75
N THR A 188 -0.87 17.16 -7.20
CA THR A 188 -0.62 16.71 -8.57
C THR A 188 0.29 15.48 -8.62
N LEU A 189 0.16 14.70 -9.68
CA LEU A 189 1.05 13.57 -9.96
C LEU A 189 2.53 13.98 -10.10
N PRO A 190 2.89 15.09 -10.78
CA PRO A 190 4.26 15.58 -10.79
C PRO A 190 4.83 15.87 -9.41
N ASP A 191 4.03 16.46 -8.50
CA ASP A 191 4.46 16.74 -7.12
C ASP A 191 4.68 15.43 -6.35
N ALA A 192 3.78 14.45 -6.50
CA ALA A 192 3.93 13.12 -5.91
C ALA A 192 5.23 12.43 -6.38
N LEU A 193 5.52 12.45 -7.68
CA LEU A 193 6.78 11.95 -8.23
C LEU A 193 7.98 12.77 -7.75
N GLY A 194 7.80 14.07 -7.52
CA GLY A 194 8.79 14.98 -6.94
C GLY A 194 9.22 14.55 -5.54
N VAL A 195 8.27 14.18 -4.67
CA VAL A 195 8.55 13.63 -3.33
C VAL A 195 9.44 12.40 -3.43
N LEU A 196 9.09 11.43 -4.30
CA LEU A 196 9.87 10.20 -4.43
C LEU A 196 11.29 10.47 -4.96
N ARG A 197 11.45 11.38 -5.93
CA ARG A 197 12.74 11.68 -6.56
C ARG A 197 13.64 12.54 -5.66
N GLY A 198 13.05 13.46 -4.90
CA GLY A 198 13.77 14.41 -4.03
C GLY A 198 14.15 13.86 -2.66
N SER A 199 13.57 12.75 -2.23
CA SER A 199 13.78 12.20 -0.89
C SER A 199 14.85 11.10 -0.86
N PRO A 200 15.66 11.00 0.22
CA PRO A 200 16.43 9.79 0.48
C PRO A 200 15.45 8.65 0.86
N ARG A 201 15.65 7.47 0.30
CA ARG A 201 14.73 6.31 0.47
C ARG A 201 15.44 5.16 1.18
N ALA A 202 14.80 4.59 2.20
CA ALA A 202 15.33 3.41 2.91
C ALA A 202 14.97 2.11 2.16
N GLY A 203 13.72 1.95 1.79
CA GLY A 203 13.21 0.79 1.04
C GLY A 203 12.44 1.21 -0.20
N GLY A 204 11.54 0.35 -0.66
CA GLY A 204 10.79 0.65 -1.87
C GLY A 204 9.48 -0.10 -2.03
N PHE A 205 8.69 0.47 -2.94
CA PHE A 205 7.43 -0.08 -3.43
C PHE A 205 7.35 0.06 -4.95
N HIS A 206 6.45 -0.71 -5.54
CA HIS A 206 5.86 -0.36 -6.82
C HIS A 206 4.54 0.39 -6.57
N LEU A 207 4.28 1.41 -7.36
CA LEU A 207 3.04 2.18 -7.33
C LEU A 207 2.39 2.17 -8.71
N SER A 208 1.06 1.99 -8.76
CA SER A 208 0.27 2.43 -9.91
C SER A 208 -0.32 3.78 -9.56
N LEU A 209 -0.02 4.80 -10.35
CA LEU A 209 -0.45 6.18 -10.11
C LEU A 209 -1.22 6.72 -11.29
N ALA A 210 -2.37 7.32 -11.03
CA ALA A 210 -3.16 8.05 -12.03
C ALA A 210 -3.77 9.31 -11.39
N GLN A 211 -4.09 10.30 -12.22
CA GLN A 211 -4.67 11.57 -11.79
C GLN A 211 -5.99 11.81 -12.54
N ARG A 212 -7.04 12.16 -11.81
CA ARG A 212 -8.32 12.58 -12.39
C ARG A 212 -8.11 13.67 -13.43
N GLY A 213 -8.73 13.50 -14.60
CA GLY A 213 -8.59 14.43 -15.73
C GLY A 213 -7.31 14.31 -16.54
N ALA A 214 -6.38 13.41 -16.17
CA ALA A 214 -5.19 13.10 -16.97
C ALA A 214 -5.32 11.70 -17.61
N PRO A 215 -4.89 11.52 -18.85
CA PRO A 215 -5.01 10.23 -19.55
C PRO A 215 -3.93 9.22 -19.11
N ASP A 216 -2.87 9.68 -18.46
CA ASP A 216 -1.69 8.87 -18.18
C ASP A 216 -1.90 7.99 -16.93
N LEU A 217 -1.50 6.73 -17.07
CA LEU A 217 -1.30 5.78 -15.99
C LEU A 217 0.20 5.52 -15.85
N TYR A 218 0.71 5.64 -14.65
CA TYR A 218 2.12 5.39 -14.37
C TYR A 218 2.32 4.12 -13.55
N SER A 219 3.28 3.31 -13.98
CA SER A 219 3.94 2.28 -13.21
C SER A 219 5.21 2.87 -12.63
N VAL A 220 5.35 2.90 -11.31
CA VAL A 220 6.49 3.54 -10.63
C VAL A 220 7.13 2.55 -9.68
N GLU A 221 8.38 2.20 -9.94
CA GLU A 221 9.21 1.48 -8.96
C GLU A 221 10.16 2.45 -8.29
N PHE A 222 10.17 2.46 -6.98
CA PHE A 222 11.16 3.21 -6.22
C PHE A 222 11.80 2.34 -5.13
N ASN A 223 13.04 2.63 -4.80
CA ASN A 223 13.79 2.00 -3.73
C ASN A 223 15.02 2.86 -3.36
N ALA A 224 15.87 2.35 -2.49
CA ALA A 224 17.08 3.06 -2.05
C ALA A 224 18.04 3.43 -3.22
N MET A 225 17.98 2.74 -4.35
CA MET A 225 18.85 3.01 -5.51
C MET A 225 18.31 4.14 -6.41
N GLY A 226 16.99 4.29 -6.49
CA GLY A 226 16.40 5.26 -7.40
C GLY A 226 14.89 5.18 -7.53
N VAL A 227 14.39 5.90 -8.54
CA VAL A 227 12.98 5.94 -8.94
C VAL A 227 12.89 5.71 -10.46
N SER A 228 12.09 4.75 -10.87
CA SER A 228 11.74 4.50 -12.27
C SER A 228 10.23 4.72 -12.44
N ALA A 229 9.84 5.75 -13.17
CA ALA A 229 8.45 6.04 -13.50
C ALA A 229 8.25 5.85 -15.01
N GLN A 230 7.34 4.97 -15.39
CA GLN A 230 7.05 4.63 -16.79
C GLN A 230 5.55 4.82 -17.04
N THR A 231 5.21 5.44 -18.18
CA THR A 231 3.81 5.49 -18.63
C THR A 231 3.39 4.10 -19.11
N VAL A 232 2.25 3.66 -18.65
CA VAL A 232 1.65 2.38 -19.05
C VAL A 232 0.89 2.58 -20.36
N HIS A 233 1.39 2.01 -21.45
CA HIS A 233 0.78 2.12 -22.79
C HIS A 233 -0.06 0.90 -23.17
N GLN A 234 0.07 -0.20 -22.46
CA GLN A 234 -0.64 -1.46 -22.69
C GLN A 234 -1.07 -2.05 -21.35
N ALA A 235 -2.09 -2.90 -21.37
CA ALA A 235 -2.48 -3.65 -20.19
C ALA A 235 -1.26 -4.36 -19.58
N SER A 236 -1.06 -4.20 -18.28
CA SER A 236 0.09 -4.76 -17.57
C SER A 236 -0.33 -5.23 -16.18
N LEU A 237 0.52 -6.03 -15.56
CA LEU A 237 0.34 -6.53 -14.21
C LEU A 237 1.65 -6.38 -13.44
N HIS A 238 1.54 -6.08 -12.16
CA HIS A 238 2.67 -6.03 -11.23
C HIS A 238 2.36 -6.84 -9.97
N ALA A 239 3.26 -7.76 -9.62
CA ALA A 239 3.23 -8.50 -8.35
C ALA A 239 4.19 -7.84 -7.33
N ASN A 240 5.14 -8.59 -6.73
CA ASN A 240 5.97 -8.09 -5.63
C ASN A 240 7.48 -8.18 -5.90
N HIS A 241 7.91 -7.90 -7.12
CA HIS A 241 9.34 -7.82 -7.45
C HIS A 241 9.57 -6.80 -8.57
N VAL A 242 10.75 -6.23 -8.59
CA VAL A 242 11.17 -5.25 -9.61
C VAL A 242 11.12 -5.86 -10.99
N ILE A 243 10.45 -5.20 -11.93
CA ILE A 243 10.35 -5.58 -13.34
C ILE A 243 10.84 -4.48 -14.30
N HIS A 244 10.99 -3.23 -13.82
CA HIS A 244 11.53 -2.15 -14.64
C HIS A 244 13.02 -2.37 -14.93
N ALA A 245 13.41 -2.37 -16.21
CA ALA A 245 14.79 -2.61 -16.64
C ALA A 245 15.81 -1.67 -15.94
N GLY A 246 15.44 -0.40 -15.73
CA GLY A 246 16.29 0.58 -15.02
C GLY A 246 16.48 0.28 -13.53
N MET A 247 15.73 -0.63 -12.96
CA MET A 247 15.79 -1.02 -11.55
C MET A 247 16.31 -2.46 -11.37
N ALA A 248 16.68 -3.16 -12.43
CA ALA A 248 17.06 -4.58 -12.42
C ALA A 248 18.26 -4.91 -11.50
N GLY A 249 19.13 -3.92 -11.21
CA GLY A 249 20.25 -4.08 -10.26
C GLY A 249 19.87 -4.05 -8.79
N PHE A 250 18.58 -3.84 -8.44
CA PHE A 250 18.15 -3.80 -7.06
C PHE A 250 18.26 -5.17 -6.37
N PRO A 251 19.01 -5.27 -5.25
CA PRO A 251 19.16 -6.52 -4.52
C PRO A 251 17.87 -6.84 -3.78
N GLN A 252 17.06 -7.73 -4.33
CA GLN A 252 15.71 -8.07 -3.84
C GLN A 252 15.56 -9.56 -3.51
N VAL A 253 14.54 -9.87 -2.71
CA VAL A 253 13.99 -11.21 -2.57
C VAL A 253 12.82 -11.33 -3.53
N ILE A 254 12.84 -12.30 -4.40
CA ILE A 254 11.71 -12.67 -5.26
C ILE A 254 11.17 -14.00 -4.72
N THR A 255 9.94 -13.99 -4.19
CA THR A 255 9.29 -15.22 -3.73
C THR A 255 8.71 -15.97 -4.92
N ASP A 256 8.54 -17.30 -4.79
CA ASP A 256 7.90 -18.11 -5.81
C ASP A 256 6.47 -17.65 -6.08
N SER A 257 5.74 -17.25 -5.03
CA SER A 257 4.40 -16.68 -5.16
C SER A 257 4.42 -15.42 -6.04
N SER A 258 5.33 -14.47 -5.78
CA SER A 258 5.42 -13.24 -6.59
C SER A 258 5.73 -13.56 -8.05
N LEU A 259 6.66 -14.49 -8.31
CA LEU A 259 7.05 -14.87 -9.67
C LEU A 259 5.88 -15.54 -10.42
N HIS A 260 5.20 -16.50 -9.78
CA HIS A 260 4.08 -17.22 -10.40
C HIS A 260 2.87 -16.33 -10.63
N ARG A 261 2.52 -15.42 -9.69
CA ARG A 261 1.43 -14.46 -9.88
C ARG A 261 1.72 -13.49 -11.03
N GLN A 262 2.96 -13.01 -11.16
CA GLN A 262 3.39 -12.17 -12.28
C GLN A 262 3.23 -12.91 -13.62
N GLN A 263 3.78 -14.10 -13.74
CA GLN A 263 3.71 -14.92 -14.97
C GLN A 263 2.26 -15.27 -15.34
N ARG A 264 1.48 -15.75 -14.36
CA ARG A 264 0.09 -16.13 -14.57
C ARG A 264 -0.77 -14.96 -15.00
N GLY A 265 -0.67 -13.83 -14.30
CA GLY A 265 -1.43 -12.64 -14.62
C GLY A 265 -1.06 -12.07 -16.01
N THR A 266 0.22 -12.02 -16.37
CA THR A 266 0.67 -11.61 -17.70
C THR A 266 0.05 -12.52 -18.79
N THR A 267 0.08 -13.85 -18.61
CA THR A 267 -0.55 -14.80 -19.53
C THR A 267 -2.05 -14.57 -19.70
N LEU A 268 -2.75 -14.27 -18.60
CA LEU A 268 -4.19 -13.99 -18.63
C LEU A 268 -4.49 -12.67 -19.36
N LEU A 269 -3.66 -11.64 -19.20
CA LEU A 269 -3.79 -10.37 -19.92
C LEU A 269 -3.56 -10.52 -21.43
N GLU A 270 -2.58 -11.31 -21.86
CA GLU A 270 -2.28 -11.58 -23.28
C GLU A 270 -3.36 -12.41 -23.97
N GLY A 271 -3.96 -13.34 -23.25
CA GLY A 271 -4.94 -14.30 -23.80
C GLY A 271 -6.38 -13.80 -23.89
N LEU A 272 -6.73 -12.73 -23.18
CA LEU A 272 -8.12 -12.36 -22.97
C LEU A 272 -8.32 -10.84 -22.89
N ARG A 273 -9.41 -10.38 -23.50
CA ARG A 273 -10.09 -9.13 -23.11
C ARG A 273 -10.85 -9.36 -21.77
N SER A 274 -10.18 -9.92 -20.78
CA SER A 274 -10.81 -10.31 -19.52
C SER A 274 -10.97 -9.10 -18.60
N ASP A 275 -12.08 -9.04 -17.91
CA ASP A 275 -12.27 -8.12 -16.80
C ASP A 275 -11.14 -8.36 -15.77
N PRO A 276 -10.41 -7.32 -15.32
CA PRO A 276 -9.31 -7.45 -14.37
C PRO A 276 -9.72 -8.10 -13.05
N LEU A 277 -10.97 -7.96 -12.61
CA LEU A 277 -11.51 -8.67 -11.45
C LEU A 277 -11.49 -10.20 -11.62
N THR A 278 -11.68 -10.69 -12.85
CA THR A 278 -11.56 -12.12 -13.15
C THR A 278 -10.11 -12.61 -13.02
N ILE A 279 -9.14 -11.77 -13.44
CA ILE A 279 -7.71 -12.06 -13.26
C ILE A 279 -7.36 -12.11 -11.78
N LEU A 280 -7.81 -11.11 -11.01
CA LEU A 280 -7.55 -11.03 -9.58
C LEU A 280 -8.27 -12.10 -8.75
N ALA A 281 -9.29 -12.76 -9.32
CA ALA A 281 -9.98 -13.89 -8.72
C ALA A 281 -9.34 -15.26 -9.05
N ASP A 282 -8.27 -15.30 -9.88
CA ASP A 282 -7.67 -16.57 -10.34
C ASP A 282 -7.03 -17.36 -9.19
N GLN A 283 -7.48 -18.60 -9.03
CA GLN A 283 -6.99 -19.60 -8.09
C GLN A 283 -6.56 -20.90 -8.79
N SER A 284 -6.30 -20.84 -10.10
CA SER A 284 -5.97 -22.03 -10.88
C SER A 284 -4.63 -22.67 -10.48
N ASN A 285 -3.66 -21.87 -10.03
CA ASN A 285 -2.46 -22.36 -9.38
C ASN A 285 -2.70 -22.44 -7.87
N ARG A 286 -2.92 -23.65 -7.35
CA ARG A 286 -3.22 -23.87 -5.93
C ARG A 286 -2.08 -23.51 -4.98
N SER A 287 -0.84 -23.63 -5.43
CA SER A 287 0.33 -23.32 -4.60
C SER A 287 0.63 -21.81 -4.55
N PHE A 288 0.34 -21.10 -5.64
CA PHE A 288 0.63 -19.69 -5.80
C PHE A 288 -0.53 -18.97 -6.52
N PRO A 289 -1.72 -18.91 -5.91
CA PRO A 289 -2.88 -18.27 -6.53
C PRO A 289 -2.71 -16.75 -6.59
N ILE A 290 -3.43 -16.08 -7.51
CA ILE A 290 -3.54 -14.62 -7.52
C ILE A 290 -4.49 -14.16 -6.42
N TYR A 291 -5.65 -14.82 -6.25
CA TYR A 291 -6.51 -14.61 -5.08
C TYR A 291 -6.13 -15.59 -3.98
N ARG A 292 -5.74 -15.08 -2.84
CA ARG A 292 -5.13 -15.84 -1.73
C ARG A 292 -6.09 -15.94 -0.56
N ASP A 293 -6.60 -17.12 -0.25
CA ASP A 293 -7.50 -17.37 0.89
C ASP A 293 -7.22 -18.72 1.60
N ALA A 294 -6.03 -19.29 1.35
CA ALA A 294 -5.62 -20.53 1.98
C ALA A 294 -5.05 -20.29 3.39
N VAL A 295 -5.35 -21.20 4.32
CA VAL A 295 -4.84 -21.14 5.70
C VAL A 295 -3.33 -21.42 5.75
N ASP A 296 -2.82 -22.20 4.80
CA ASP A 296 -1.44 -22.64 4.64
C ASP A 296 -0.75 -21.95 3.45
N ASP A 297 -1.08 -20.69 3.20
CA ASP A 297 -0.46 -19.89 2.13
C ASP A 297 1.07 -19.85 2.26
N SER A 298 1.77 -19.95 1.12
CA SER A 298 3.23 -20.11 1.06
C SER A 298 4.03 -18.96 1.66
N ASP A 299 3.48 -17.73 1.61
CA ASP A 299 4.12 -16.54 2.16
C ASP A 299 3.42 -16.07 3.46
N ASN A 300 2.43 -16.84 3.96
CA ASN A 300 1.56 -16.48 5.07
C ASN A 300 0.81 -15.17 4.83
N GLU A 301 0.22 -15.05 3.64
CA GLU A 301 -0.53 -13.86 3.22
C GLU A 301 -1.89 -14.28 2.65
N ASN A 302 -2.94 -13.51 2.97
CA ASN A 302 -4.25 -13.67 2.37
C ASN A 302 -4.74 -12.36 1.79
N THR A 303 -5.58 -12.42 0.74
CA THR A 303 -6.20 -11.24 0.14
C THR A 303 -7.22 -10.65 1.12
N MET A 304 -6.91 -9.48 1.65
CA MET A 304 -7.74 -8.75 2.62
C MET A 304 -8.83 -7.95 1.96
N ALA A 305 -8.55 -7.43 0.76
CA ALA A 305 -9.49 -6.67 -0.05
C ALA A 305 -9.06 -6.64 -1.52
N THR A 306 -10.03 -6.41 -2.41
CA THR A 306 -9.77 -6.07 -3.80
C THR A 306 -10.37 -4.70 -4.09
N ALA A 307 -9.56 -3.78 -4.63
CA ALA A 307 -10.01 -2.49 -5.12
C ALA A 307 -10.09 -2.48 -6.65
N ASP A 308 -11.11 -1.83 -7.20
CA ASP A 308 -11.28 -1.58 -8.63
C ASP A 308 -11.51 -0.09 -8.82
N ILE A 309 -10.50 0.62 -9.33
CA ILE A 309 -10.44 2.08 -9.36
C ILE A 309 -10.45 2.53 -10.83
N HIS A 310 -11.49 3.24 -11.24
CA HIS A 310 -11.60 3.87 -12.57
C HIS A 310 -11.43 5.39 -12.44
N VAL A 311 -10.34 5.89 -13.03
CA VAL A 311 -9.94 7.30 -12.94
C VAL A 311 -10.46 8.05 -14.16
N GLY A 312 -11.67 8.59 -14.06
CA GLY A 312 -12.30 9.35 -15.14
C GLY A 312 -11.84 10.80 -15.23
N ALA A 313 -12.44 11.54 -16.16
CA ALA A 313 -12.14 12.96 -16.36
C ALA A 313 -12.64 13.83 -15.18
N ASP A 314 -13.85 13.58 -14.71
CA ASP A 314 -14.52 14.39 -13.69
C ASP A 314 -14.48 13.77 -12.31
N HIS A 315 -14.51 12.45 -12.20
CA HIS A 315 -14.56 11.69 -10.96
C HIS A 315 -13.71 10.43 -11.02
N ILE A 316 -13.26 9.98 -9.86
CA ILE A 316 -12.71 8.64 -9.66
C ILE A 316 -13.81 7.78 -9.03
N ASN A 317 -14.30 6.79 -9.78
CA ASN A 317 -15.25 5.82 -9.28
C ASN A 317 -14.51 4.55 -8.88
N TRP A 318 -14.70 4.07 -7.67
CA TRP A 318 -14.02 2.87 -7.23
C TRP A 318 -14.88 2.01 -6.31
N GLN A 319 -14.63 0.71 -6.41
CA GLN A 319 -15.36 -0.31 -5.70
C GLN A 319 -14.38 -1.14 -4.89
N ILE A 320 -14.80 -1.53 -3.69
CA ILE A 320 -14.00 -2.36 -2.80
C ILE A 320 -14.75 -3.64 -2.49
N TYR A 321 -14.09 -4.75 -2.71
CA TYR A 321 -14.61 -6.09 -2.54
C TYR A 321 -13.85 -6.81 -1.42
N GLU A 322 -14.57 -7.55 -0.58
CA GLU A 322 -13.95 -8.54 0.31
C GLU A 322 -13.51 -9.80 -0.46
N LYS A 323 -14.18 -10.08 -1.57
CA LYS A 323 -13.83 -11.15 -2.50
C LYS A 323 -14.27 -10.77 -3.91
N PRO A 324 -13.39 -10.85 -4.94
CA PRO A 324 -13.78 -10.66 -6.33
C PRO A 324 -14.92 -11.61 -6.72
N GLY A 325 -15.85 -11.13 -7.57
CA GLY A 325 -17.02 -11.91 -7.98
C GLY A 325 -18.18 -11.90 -6.97
N ARG A 326 -18.03 -11.23 -5.82
CA ARG A 326 -19.12 -10.90 -4.90
C ARG A 326 -19.53 -9.43 -5.08
N PRO A 327 -20.71 -9.02 -4.61
CA PRO A 327 -21.08 -7.60 -4.58
C PRO A 327 -20.03 -6.76 -3.86
N ALA A 328 -19.79 -5.55 -4.35
CA ALA A 328 -18.87 -4.61 -3.69
C ALA A 328 -19.34 -4.32 -2.25
N ARG A 329 -18.39 -4.29 -1.33
CA ARG A 329 -18.63 -3.91 0.06
C ARG A 329 -18.84 -2.41 0.19
N PHE A 330 -18.04 -1.64 -0.56
CA PHE A 330 -18.14 -0.18 -0.62
C PHE A 330 -18.07 0.30 -2.07
N ASN A 331 -18.84 1.35 -2.36
CA ASN A 331 -18.75 2.14 -3.57
C ASN A 331 -18.34 3.55 -3.16
N LEU A 332 -17.32 4.10 -3.80
CA LEU A 332 -16.81 5.42 -3.49
C LEU A 332 -16.72 6.26 -4.77
N VAL A 333 -16.90 7.57 -4.60
CA VAL A 333 -16.62 8.58 -5.62
C VAL A 333 -15.61 9.54 -5.02
N ASP A 334 -14.44 9.65 -5.66
CA ASP A 334 -13.29 10.36 -5.13
C ASP A 334 -12.96 9.86 -3.70
N ALA A 335 -12.82 10.74 -2.72
CA ALA A 335 -12.52 10.37 -1.33
C ALA A 335 -13.77 10.18 -0.44
N CYS A 336 -14.96 9.96 -1.03
CA CYS A 336 -16.24 9.87 -0.32
C CYS A 336 -17.00 8.58 -0.65
N ILE A 337 -17.86 8.14 0.27
CA ILE A 337 -18.85 7.08 -0.02
C ILE A 337 -19.84 7.61 -1.04
N ALA A 338 -20.17 6.79 -2.07
CA ALA A 338 -21.12 7.10 -3.12
C ALA A 338 -22.58 6.97 -2.64
#